data_58b8830b6e2a12deeac08c58abe81e0e
#
_entry.id   58b8830b6e2a12deeac08c58abe81e0e
#
_cell.length_a   1.000
_cell.length_b   1.000
_cell.length_c   1.000
_cell.angle_alpha   90.00
_cell.angle_beta   90.00
_cell.angle_gamma   90.00
#
_symmetry.space_group_name_H-M   'P 1'
#
loop_
_entity.id
_entity.type
_entity.pdbx_description
1 polymer ?
#
loop_
_entity_poly.entity_id
_entity_poly.type
_entity_poly.pdbx_seq_one_letter_code
_entity_poly.pdbx_strand_id
1 'polypeptide(L)'
;KPRILVNVKNIDMATSILGEKSSLPLYFTATALGKLADDDGELAISRAAAKTGVIYMLPTLSSYSLDEMLEVRQPNQVQFAQLYVNANRERTKEYVQRLEAGGVKALFVTVDAPQLGRRQKDMRNKFTKNADVQKDEDVNRSEGVARAISEFIDPSLCWDDITWLKSITKLPIILKGVGCGLDTVMAYEIGCAGVVLSNHGGRQLDTARSGIEILPEAIDALNKHESNWRSRFEVYVDGGIRRASDIFKALALGATAVGIGRPVLYSLAAYGQPGVERMCSLFKEELTMVMRLMGTPTIADITEDHVLYSNLMTHIPAQARDHLQLDTYEPLRPATKL
;
A
#
# COMPACT_ATOMS: atom_id res chain seq x y z
N LYS A 1 -26.16 4.04 -5.47
CA LYS A 1 -27.40 4.77 -5.12
C LYS A 1 -27.16 6.28 -5.27
N PRO A 2 -27.23 6.85 -6.50
CA PRO A 2 -27.03 8.26 -6.72
C PRO A 2 -28.13 9.11 -6.05
N ARG A 3 -27.78 10.30 -5.61
CA ARG A 3 -28.72 11.32 -5.13
C ARG A 3 -28.90 12.37 -6.22
N ILE A 4 -30.14 12.75 -6.48
CA ILE A 4 -30.51 13.76 -7.50
C ILE A 4 -30.79 15.11 -6.86
N LEU A 5 -30.72 16.17 -7.67
CA LEU A 5 -31.03 17.57 -7.28
C LEU A 5 -30.08 18.12 -6.17
N VAL A 6 -28.87 17.56 -6.05
CA VAL A 6 -27.80 18.10 -5.22
C VAL A 6 -26.99 19.09 -6.04
N ASN A 7 -26.61 20.24 -5.45
CA ASN A 7 -25.72 21.19 -6.12
C ASN A 7 -24.28 20.67 -6.16
N VAL A 8 -23.86 20.18 -7.32
CA VAL A 8 -22.53 19.62 -7.58
C VAL A 8 -21.73 20.49 -8.56
N LYS A 9 -22.02 21.80 -8.63
CA LYS A 9 -21.29 22.75 -9.48
C LYS A 9 -19.80 22.72 -9.14
N ASN A 10 -19.46 22.76 -7.86
CA ASN A 10 -18.11 22.68 -7.34
C ASN A 10 -17.92 21.34 -6.64
N ILE A 11 -16.81 20.68 -6.94
CA ILE A 11 -16.40 19.42 -6.27
C ILE A 11 -15.10 19.69 -5.54
N ASP A 12 -15.07 19.34 -4.26
CA ASP A 12 -13.87 19.36 -3.44
C ASP A 12 -13.45 17.92 -3.06
N MET A 13 -12.27 17.52 -3.56
CA MET A 13 -11.68 16.22 -3.31
C MET A 13 -10.51 16.29 -2.32
N ALA A 14 -10.15 17.49 -1.87
CA ALA A 14 -9.06 17.66 -0.92
C ALA A 14 -9.39 16.93 0.40
N THR A 15 -8.39 16.29 0.95
CA THR A 15 -8.52 15.54 2.20
C THR A 15 -7.25 15.68 3.03
N SER A 16 -7.28 15.15 4.23
CA SER A 16 -6.08 14.94 5.03
C SER A 16 -5.89 13.45 5.33
N ILE A 17 -4.64 13.02 5.37
CA ILE A 17 -4.21 11.67 5.72
C ILE A 17 -3.21 11.83 6.86
N LEU A 18 -3.53 11.35 8.05
CA LEU A 18 -2.75 11.55 9.28
C LEU A 18 -2.46 13.03 9.57
N GLY A 19 -3.46 13.89 9.30
CA GLY A 19 -3.33 15.34 9.45
C GLY A 19 -2.59 16.06 8.32
N GLU A 20 -1.96 15.33 7.41
CA GLU A 20 -1.22 15.89 6.27
C GLU A 20 -2.13 16.05 5.05
N LYS A 21 -2.04 17.21 4.37
CA LYS A 21 -2.90 17.55 3.23
C LYS A 21 -2.60 16.67 2.01
N SER A 22 -3.65 16.20 1.35
CA SER A 22 -3.58 15.53 0.05
C SER A 22 -4.60 16.10 -0.92
N SER A 23 -4.23 16.23 -2.18
CA SER A 23 -5.12 16.75 -3.25
C SER A 23 -6.22 15.75 -3.64
N LEU A 24 -6.04 14.47 -3.32
CA LEU A 24 -6.95 13.37 -3.58
C LEU A 24 -6.98 12.43 -2.37
N PRO A 25 -8.07 11.69 -2.14
CA PRO A 25 -8.15 10.71 -1.06
C PRO A 25 -7.40 9.42 -1.42
N LEU A 26 -6.17 9.57 -1.88
CA LEU A 26 -5.28 8.47 -2.23
C LEU A 26 -3.81 8.82 -1.94
N TYR A 27 -2.99 7.81 -1.77
CA TYR A 27 -1.54 7.92 -1.70
C TYR A 27 -0.86 6.86 -2.58
N PHE A 28 0.35 7.15 -3.04
CA PHE A 28 1.16 6.13 -3.71
C PHE A 28 1.74 5.22 -2.65
N THR A 29 1.28 3.96 -2.63
CA THR A 29 1.79 2.95 -1.70
C THR A 29 3.21 2.54 -2.10
N ALA A 30 4.00 2.11 -1.12
CA ALA A 30 5.36 1.66 -1.35
C ALA A 30 5.41 0.51 -2.37
N THR A 31 6.15 0.73 -3.43
CA THR A 31 6.48 -0.28 -4.43
C THR A 31 7.99 -0.29 -4.62
N ALA A 32 8.61 -1.42 -4.30
CA ALA A 32 10.05 -1.59 -4.38
C ALA A 32 10.55 -1.68 -5.84
N LEU A 33 11.85 -1.40 -6.03
CA LEU A 33 12.57 -1.63 -7.28
C LEU A 33 11.99 -0.87 -8.48
N GLY A 34 11.70 0.42 -8.30
CA GLY A 34 11.14 1.29 -9.34
C GLY A 34 12.00 1.37 -10.61
N LYS A 35 13.32 1.19 -10.50
CA LYS A 35 14.24 1.13 -11.65
C LYS A 35 13.98 -0.03 -12.61
N LEU A 36 13.24 -1.05 -12.20
CA LEU A 36 12.79 -2.08 -13.12
C LEU A 36 11.70 -1.59 -14.10
N ALA A 37 11.04 -0.50 -13.77
CA ALA A 37 9.99 0.09 -14.59
C ALA A 37 10.51 1.27 -15.43
N ASP A 38 11.43 2.07 -14.89
CA ASP A 38 11.98 3.27 -15.52
C ASP A 38 13.32 3.62 -14.84
N ASP A 39 14.29 4.15 -15.58
CA ASP A 39 15.63 4.44 -15.06
C ASP A 39 15.64 5.40 -13.87
N ASP A 40 14.70 6.36 -13.83
CA ASP A 40 14.51 7.31 -12.72
C ASP A 40 13.70 6.71 -11.55
N GLY A 41 13.04 5.57 -11.72
CA GLY A 41 12.42 4.76 -10.69
C GLY A 41 11.61 5.56 -9.67
N GLU A 42 11.92 5.33 -8.39
CA GLU A 42 11.24 5.97 -7.26
C GLU A 42 11.43 7.49 -7.21
N LEU A 43 12.52 8.04 -7.78
CA LEU A 43 12.74 9.49 -7.83
C LEU A 43 11.71 10.16 -8.75
N ALA A 44 11.41 9.56 -9.91
CA ALA A 44 10.35 10.03 -10.80
C ALA A 44 8.97 9.97 -10.13
N ILE A 45 8.67 8.90 -9.38
CA ILE A 45 7.44 8.77 -8.61
C ILE A 45 7.34 9.89 -7.56
N SER A 46 8.43 10.16 -6.84
CA SER A 46 8.47 11.22 -5.82
C SER A 46 8.20 12.59 -6.41
N ARG A 47 8.84 12.94 -7.53
CA ARG A 47 8.60 14.22 -8.22
C ARG A 47 7.17 14.35 -8.74
N ALA A 48 6.61 13.27 -9.30
CA ALA A 48 5.22 13.25 -9.76
C ALA A 48 4.23 13.43 -8.59
N ALA A 49 4.48 12.77 -7.45
CA ALA A 49 3.70 12.93 -6.23
C ALA A 49 3.68 14.39 -5.74
N ALA A 50 4.86 15.02 -5.67
CA ALA A 50 4.99 16.42 -5.30
C ALA A 50 4.18 17.34 -6.23
N LYS A 51 4.32 17.16 -7.54
CA LYS A 51 3.64 17.99 -8.54
C LYS A 51 2.12 17.84 -8.53
N THR A 52 1.63 16.65 -8.19
CA THR A 52 0.20 16.35 -8.14
C THR A 52 -0.43 16.58 -6.77
N GLY A 53 0.37 16.88 -5.74
CA GLY A 53 -0.08 17.08 -4.36
C GLY A 53 -0.58 15.80 -3.70
N VAL A 54 -0.10 14.63 -4.14
CA VAL A 54 -0.41 13.31 -3.60
C VAL A 54 0.74 12.85 -2.68
N ILE A 55 0.41 12.19 -1.59
CA ILE A 55 1.42 11.68 -0.66
C ILE A 55 2.11 10.44 -1.25
N TYR A 56 3.44 10.37 -1.14
CA TYR A 56 4.22 9.21 -1.54
C TYR A 56 4.75 8.46 -0.32
N MET A 57 4.55 7.15 -0.30
CA MET A 57 5.10 6.24 0.69
C MET A 57 6.39 5.61 0.15
N LEU A 58 7.52 5.98 0.76
CA LEU A 58 8.84 5.45 0.42
C LEU A 58 8.93 3.96 0.75
N PRO A 59 9.41 3.09 -0.16
CA PRO A 59 9.63 1.69 0.15
C PRO A 59 10.95 1.47 0.90
N THR A 60 10.97 0.52 1.86
CA THR A 60 12.22 0.08 2.51
C THR A 60 13.25 -0.42 1.49
N LEU A 61 12.77 -1.15 0.49
CA LEU A 61 13.60 -1.77 -0.54
C LEU A 61 13.53 -0.95 -1.84
N SER A 62 13.91 0.32 -1.75
CA SER A 62 14.01 1.22 -2.89
C SER A 62 15.22 0.87 -3.77
N SER A 63 15.13 1.20 -5.07
CA SER A 63 16.28 1.19 -5.98
C SER A 63 17.32 2.29 -5.66
N TYR A 64 16.94 3.24 -4.84
CA TYR A 64 17.75 4.37 -4.38
C TYR A 64 17.95 4.31 -2.87
N SER A 65 19.05 4.88 -2.40
CA SER A 65 19.29 5.05 -0.97
C SER A 65 18.25 5.98 -0.32
N LEU A 66 18.10 5.89 0.99
CA LEU A 66 17.20 6.77 1.73
C LEU A 66 17.58 8.26 1.52
N ASP A 67 18.88 8.56 1.49
CA ASP A 67 19.37 9.94 1.33
C ASP A 67 18.96 10.52 -0.03
N GLU A 68 19.14 9.77 -1.13
CA GLU A 68 18.67 10.17 -2.46
C GLU A 68 17.15 10.39 -2.50
N MET A 69 16.39 9.52 -1.82
CA MET A 69 14.94 9.64 -1.75
C MET A 69 14.47 10.86 -0.93
N LEU A 70 15.23 11.26 0.08
CA LEU A 70 14.97 12.46 0.87
C LEU A 70 15.42 13.72 0.14
N GLU A 71 16.54 13.68 -0.58
CA GLU A 71 17.11 14.80 -1.32
C GLU A 71 16.19 15.24 -2.48
N VAL A 72 15.57 14.29 -3.20
CA VAL A 72 14.66 14.60 -4.32
C VAL A 72 13.36 15.25 -3.87
N ARG A 73 13.06 15.24 -2.57
CA ARG A 73 11.83 15.79 -1.99
C ARG A 73 11.70 17.28 -2.30
N GLN A 74 10.55 17.66 -2.84
CA GLN A 74 10.23 19.06 -3.12
C GLN A 74 9.77 19.80 -1.85
N PRO A 75 9.91 21.15 -1.80
CA PRO A 75 9.35 21.92 -0.69
C PRO A 75 7.86 21.62 -0.45
N ASN A 76 7.48 21.44 0.82
CA ASN A 76 6.12 21.09 1.26
C ASN A 76 5.59 19.71 0.80
N GLN A 77 6.41 18.90 0.17
CA GLN A 77 6.03 17.53 -0.18
C GLN A 77 5.95 16.68 1.09
N VAL A 78 4.84 15.99 1.26
CA VAL A 78 4.64 14.99 2.31
C VAL A 78 5.10 13.63 1.82
N GLN A 79 5.94 12.98 2.62
CA GLN A 79 6.36 11.60 2.40
C GLN A 79 6.04 10.77 3.65
N PHE A 80 5.51 9.57 3.44
CA PHE A 80 5.43 8.49 4.42
C PHE A 80 6.53 7.46 4.13
N ALA A 81 6.76 6.52 5.02
CA ALA A 81 7.68 5.42 4.77
C ALA A 81 7.03 4.08 5.13
N GLN A 82 7.25 3.10 4.29
CA GLN A 82 6.97 1.71 4.60
C GLN A 82 8.21 1.08 5.25
N LEU A 83 7.98 0.24 6.26
CA LEU A 83 9.01 -0.46 6.99
C LEU A 83 8.80 -1.98 6.91
N TYR A 84 9.84 -2.71 6.53
CA TYR A 84 10.05 -4.07 6.97
C TYR A 84 10.98 -4.04 8.19
N VAL A 85 10.53 -4.65 9.28
CA VAL A 85 11.34 -4.73 10.50
C VAL A 85 12.41 -5.81 10.29
N ASN A 86 13.67 -5.44 10.47
CA ASN A 86 14.81 -6.34 10.35
C ASN A 86 15.00 -7.14 11.64
N ALA A 87 15.43 -8.40 11.55
CA ALA A 87 15.79 -9.21 12.71
C ALA A 87 16.88 -8.54 13.58
N ASN A 88 17.79 -7.79 12.97
CA ASN A 88 18.68 -6.88 13.69
C ASN A 88 17.94 -5.58 14.02
N ARG A 89 17.42 -5.48 15.25
CA ARG A 89 16.63 -4.33 15.76
C ARG A 89 17.40 -3.01 15.73
N GLU A 90 18.72 -3.00 15.89
CA GLU A 90 19.52 -1.76 15.82
C GLU A 90 19.51 -1.18 14.40
N ARG A 91 19.64 -2.02 13.35
CA ARG A 91 19.48 -1.56 11.96
C ARG A 91 18.12 -0.92 11.71
N THR A 92 17.05 -1.54 12.24
CA THR A 92 15.71 -0.96 12.14
C THR A 92 15.62 0.38 12.84
N LYS A 93 16.17 0.48 14.06
CA LYS A 93 16.17 1.72 14.84
C LYS A 93 16.93 2.85 14.14
N GLU A 94 18.13 2.60 13.64
CA GLU A 94 18.92 3.57 12.87
C GLU A 94 18.15 4.06 11.63
N TYR A 95 17.53 3.13 10.89
CA TYR A 95 16.75 3.47 9.71
C TYR A 95 15.54 4.33 10.05
N VAL A 96 14.77 3.97 11.08
CA VAL A 96 13.62 4.74 11.56
C VAL A 96 14.02 6.13 12.03
N GLN A 97 15.12 6.25 12.78
CA GLN A 97 15.63 7.55 13.22
C GLN A 97 16.07 8.44 12.05
N ARG A 98 16.68 7.86 11.01
CA ARG A 98 17.02 8.59 9.78
C ARG A 98 15.76 9.06 9.03
N LEU A 99 14.72 8.24 8.94
CA LEU A 99 13.43 8.64 8.37
C LEU A 99 12.80 9.83 9.12
N GLU A 100 12.80 9.76 10.46
CA GLU A 100 12.26 10.82 11.32
C GLU A 100 13.08 12.11 11.19
N ALA A 101 14.41 12.03 11.27
CA ALA A 101 15.30 13.17 11.05
C ALA A 101 15.16 13.75 9.63
N GLY A 102 14.92 12.92 8.64
CA GLY A 102 14.65 13.31 7.25
C GLY A 102 13.27 13.95 7.04
N GLY A 103 12.43 14.04 8.08
CA GLY A 103 11.14 14.74 8.05
C GLY A 103 10.00 13.93 7.40
N VAL A 104 10.13 12.60 7.33
CA VAL A 104 9.03 11.69 7.00
C VAL A 104 7.93 11.86 8.05
N LYS A 105 6.66 11.72 7.66
CA LYS A 105 5.52 12.07 8.52
C LYS A 105 4.81 10.88 9.16
N ALA A 106 5.00 9.67 8.64
CA ALA A 106 4.38 8.47 9.19
C ALA A 106 5.15 7.21 8.80
N LEU A 107 5.04 6.17 9.62
CA LEU A 107 5.67 4.86 9.44
C LEU A 107 4.62 3.78 9.24
N PHE A 108 4.63 3.14 8.07
CA PHE A 108 3.74 2.05 7.70
C PHE A 108 4.48 0.71 7.84
N VAL A 109 4.25 0.02 8.94
CA VAL A 109 4.90 -1.25 9.27
C VAL A 109 4.18 -2.39 8.57
N THR A 110 4.89 -3.10 7.69
CA THR A 110 4.33 -4.25 6.97
C THR A 110 4.31 -5.47 7.87
N VAL A 111 3.12 -6.02 8.11
CA VAL A 111 2.87 -7.13 9.03
C VAL A 111 2.34 -8.40 8.34
N ASP A 112 2.04 -8.34 7.05
CA ASP A 112 1.53 -9.47 6.25
C ASP A 112 2.63 -10.26 5.52
N ALA A 113 3.91 -10.02 5.84
CA ALA A 113 5.03 -10.61 5.13
C ALA A 113 6.07 -11.21 6.09
N PRO A 114 5.71 -12.21 6.93
CA PRO A 114 6.70 -12.96 7.72
C PRO A 114 7.66 -13.74 6.82
N GLN A 115 7.26 -14.01 5.61
CA GLN A 115 8.05 -14.48 4.48
C GLN A 115 7.38 -14.05 3.17
N LEU A 116 8.08 -14.12 2.05
CA LEU A 116 7.47 -13.82 0.75
C LEU A 116 6.57 -14.95 0.29
N GLY A 117 5.37 -14.59 -0.16
CA GLY A 117 4.45 -15.51 -0.82
C GLY A 117 5.04 -16.08 -2.12
N ARG A 118 4.62 -17.27 -2.50
CA ARG A 118 5.02 -17.87 -3.78
C ARG A 118 4.39 -17.11 -4.94
N ARG A 119 5.24 -16.54 -5.79
CA ARG A 119 4.85 -15.78 -6.97
C ARG A 119 5.21 -16.59 -8.21
N GLN A 120 4.32 -17.49 -8.60
CA GLN A 120 4.56 -18.44 -9.69
C GLN A 120 5.02 -17.77 -11.00
N LYS A 121 4.49 -16.58 -11.33
CA LYS A 121 4.96 -15.82 -12.49
C LYS A 121 6.42 -15.39 -12.35
N ASP A 122 6.82 -14.89 -11.19
CA ASP A 122 8.22 -14.49 -10.94
C ASP A 122 9.14 -15.71 -10.99
N MET A 123 8.70 -16.85 -10.42
CA MET A 123 9.47 -18.10 -10.44
C MET A 123 9.68 -18.63 -11.88
N ARG A 124 8.67 -18.51 -12.75
CA ARG A 124 8.78 -18.91 -14.17
C ARG A 124 9.68 -18.00 -14.97
N ASN A 125 9.66 -16.72 -14.68
CA ASN A 125 10.51 -15.75 -15.37
C ASN A 125 12.00 -15.94 -15.05
N LYS A 126 12.35 -16.79 -14.06
CA LYS A 126 13.73 -17.11 -13.65
C LYS A 126 14.61 -15.85 -13.66
N PHE A 127 14.17 -14.81 -12.97
CA PHE A 127 14.78 -13.50 -13.00
C PHE A 127 16.21 -13.61 -12.41
N THR A 128 17.20 -13.72 -13.28
CA THR A 128 18.62 -13.82 -12.93
C THR A 128 19.41 -12.54 -13.21
N LYS A 129 18.78 -11.48 -13.75
CA LYS A 129 19.48 -10.25 -14.11
C LYS A 129 19.51 -9.27 -12.95
N ASN A 130 20.74 -8.86 -12.67
CA ASN A 130 21.27 -7.72 -11.92
C ASN A 130 20.27 -6.58 -11.66
N ALA A 131 19.26 -6.81 -10.80
CA ALA A 131 18.69 -5.69 -10.12
C ALA A 131 19.77 -5.20 -9.15
N ASP A 132 20.23 -3.96 -9.31
CA ASP A 132 21.04 -3.28 -8.32
C ASP A 132 20.19 -3.05 -7.07
N VAL A 133 19.87 -4.14 -6.37
CA VAL A 133 19.43 -4.11 -4.99
C VAL A 133 20.65 -3.69 -4.20
N GLN A 134 20.49 -2.73 -3.31
CA GLN A 134 21.53 -2.12 -2.49
C GLN A 134 22.75 -3.02 -2.30
N LYS A 135 23.94 -2.48 -2.57
CA LYS A 135 25.25 -3.16 -2.50
C LYS A 135 25.61 -3.59 -1.06
N ASP A 136 24.77 -4.39 -0.43
CA ASP A 136 25.18 -5.15 0.75
C ASP A 136 25.85 -6.44 0.26
N GLU A 137 27.10 -6.64 0.65
CA GLU A 137 27.99 -7.71 0.17
C GLU A 137 27.52 -9.13 0.51
N ASP A 138 26.48 -9.27 1.36
CA ASP A 138 26.02 -10.56 1.89
C ASP A 138 24.77 -11.16 1.17
N VAL A 139 24.34 -10.59 0.04
CA VAL A 139 23.14 -11.09 -0.65
C VAL A 139 23.52 -12.14 -1.70
N ASN A 140 23.05 -13.38 -1.48
CA ASN A 140 23.21 -14.46 -2.46
C ASN A 140 22.37 -14.21 -3.72
N ARG A 141 23.00 -13.65 -4.75
CA ARG A 141 22.36 -13.20 -6.00
C ARG A 141 21.84 -14.30 -6.91
N SER A 142 22.10 -15.58 -6.58
CA SER A 142 21.75 -16.72 -7.44
C SER A 142 20.28 -17.15 -7.35
N GLU A 143 19.50 -16.63 -6.40
CA GLU A 143 18.18 -17.16 -6.04
C GLU A 143 16.99 -16.21 -6.34
N GLY A 144 17.24 -15.12 -7.06
CA GLY A 144 16.22 -14.15 -7.48
C GLY A 144 15.90 -13.08 -6.43
N VAL A 145 15.50 -11.90 -6.90
CA VAL A 145 15.21 -10.70 -6.11
C VAL A 145 14.26 -10.98 -4.93
N ALA A 146 13.29 -11.87 -5.12
CA ALA A 146 12.31 -12.19 -4.09
C ALA A 146 12.94 -12.86 -2.86
N ARG A 147 13.96 -13.70 -3.03
CA ARG A 147 14.61 -14.39 -1.91
C ARG A 147 15.58 -13.49 -1.17
N ALA A 148 16.34 -12.68 -1.89
CA ALA A 148 17.19 -11.65 -1.29
C ALA A 148 16.39 -10.69 -0.39
N ILE A 149 15.16 -10.35 -0.80
CA ILE A 149 14.23 -9.54 -0.01
C ILE A 149 13.77 -10.29 1.26
N SER A 150 13.57 -11.60 1.19
CA SER A 150 13.07 -12.38 2.35
C SER A 150 14.05 -12.41 3.52
N GLU A 151 15.36 -12.27 3.27
CA GLU A 151 16.38 -12.22 4.32
C GLU A 151 16.34 -10.94 5.17
N PHE A 152 15.71 -9.87 4.64
CA PHE A 152 15.50 -8.62 5.39
C PHE A 152 14.26 -8.63 6.29
N ILE A 153 13.39 -9.65 6.16
CA ILE A 153 12.12 -9.72 6.88
C ILE A 153 12.29 -10.61 8.11
N ASP A 154 11.86 -10.12 9.27
CA ASP A 154 11.87 -10.90 10.49
C ASP A 154 10.55 -11.69 10.65
N PRO A 155 10.57 -13.02 10.56
CA PRO A 155 9.38 -13.83 10.79
C PRO A 155 8.95 -13.90 12.26
N SER A 156 9.76 -13.42 13.20
CA SER A 156 9.43 -13.38 14.63
C SER A 156 8.68 -12.10 15.04
N LEU A 157 8.47 -11.15 14.12
CA LEU A 157 7.75 -9.89 14.40
C LEU A 157 6.38 -10.18 15.04
N CYS A 158 6.13 -9.57 16.19
CA CYS A 158 4.92 -9.74 16.97
C CYS A 158 4.40 -8.41 17.54
N TRP A 159 3.29 -8.45 18.29
CA TRP A 159 2.66 -7.25 18.86
C TRP A 159 3.57 -6.49 19.83
N ASP A 160 4.44 -7.17 20.55
CA ASP A 160 5.40 -6.54 21.48
C ASP A 160 6.40 -5.66 20.72
N ASP A 161 6.77 -6.04 19.50
CA ASP A 161 7.63 -5.24 18.64
C ASP A 161 6.99 -3.91 18.22
N ILE A 162 5.67 -3.83 18.15
CA ILE A 162 4.97 -2.57 17.89
C ILE A 162 5.14 -1.62 19.08
N THR A 163 5.06 -2.15 20.30
CA THR A 163 5.37 -1.37 21.51
C THR A 163 6.82 -0.87 21.52
N TRP A 164 7.76 -1.75 21.14
CA TRP A 164 9.16 -1.37 20.96
C TRP A 164 9.34 -0.27 19.90
N LEU A 165 8.74 -0.42 18.72
CA LEU A 165 8.80 0.61 17.66
C LEU A 165 8.30 1.97 18.18
N LYS A 166 7.20 2.00 18.92
CA LYS A 166 6.67 3.24 19.55
C LYS A 166 7.65 3.87 20.54
N SER A 167 8.56 3.08 21.12
CA SER A 167 9.57 3.61 22.06
C SER A 167 10.76 4.28 21.37
N ILE A 168 10.99 4.01 20.08
CA ILE A 168 12.16 4.49 19.33
C ILE A 168 11.86 5.62 18.35
N THR A 169 10.56 5.96 18.12
CA THR A 169 10.15 7.04 17.21
C THR A 169 8.92 7.77 17.74
N LYS A 170 8.77 9.03 17.32
CA LYS A 170 7.56 9.83 17.52
C LYS A 170 6.63 9.80 16.31
N LEU A 171 7.03 9.17 15.21
CA LEU A 171 6.21 9.06 14.03
C LEU A 171 4.94 8.25 14.32
N PRO A 172 3.77 8.66 13.81
CA PRO A 172 2.59 7.84 13.86
C PRO A 172 2.86 6.50 13.15
N ILE A 173 2.51 5.39 13.81
CA ILE A 173 2.69 4.03 13.31
C ILE A 173 1.37 3.51 12.76
N ILE A 174 1.39 2.99 11.55
CA ILE A 174 0.27 2.36 10.87
C ILE A 174 0.65 0.92 10.54
N LEU A 175 -0.21 -0.06 10.86
CA LEU A 175 0.02 -1.45 10.49
C LEU A 175 -0.49 -1.71 9.08
N LYS A 176 0.40 -2.12 8.17
CA LYS A 176 0.06 -2.42 6.78
C LYS A 176 0.00 -3.92 6.55
N GLY A 177 -1.15 -4.40 6.06
CA GLY A 177 -1.36 -5.83 5.80
C GLY A 177 -2.34 -6.49 6.78
N VAL A 178 -3.17 -5.68 7.46
CA VAL A 178 -4.18 -6.20 8.39
C VAL A 178 -5.29 -6.88 7.60
N GLY A 179 -5.68 -8.08 8.02
CA GLY A 179 -6.57 -8.98 7.31
C GLY A 179 -7.92 -9.27 8.00
N CYS A 180 -8.19 -8.68 9.19
CA CYS A 180 -9.44 -8.91 9.91
C CYS A 180 -9.77 -7.77 10.88
N GLY A 181 -11.03 -7.75 11.34
CA GLY A 181 -11.51 -6.76 12.30
C GLY A 181 -10.86 -6.87 13.67
N LEU A 182 -10.53 -8.09 14.12
CA LEU A 182 -9.89 -8.31 15.42
C LEU A 182 -8.52 -7.61 15.48
N ASP A 183 -7.64 -7.85 14.51
CA ASP A 183 -6.32 -7.22 14.45
C ASP A 183 -6.42 -5.70 14.27
N THR A 184 -7.50 -5.22 13.62
CA THR A 184 -7.79 -3.79 13.52
C THR A 184 -8.04 -3.16 14.89
N VAL A 185 -8.83 -3.82 15.74
CA VAL A 185 -9.10 -3.38 17.12
C VAL A 185 -7.82 -3.47 17.95
N MET A 186 -7.05 -4.55 17.85
CA MET A 186 -5.77 -4.69 18.57
C MET A 186 -4.79 -3.57 18.19
N ALA A 187 -4.72 -3.19 16.91
CA ALA A 187 -3.90 -2.07 16.46
C ALA A 187 -4.37 -0.74 17.07
N TYR A 188 -5.69 -0.54 17.21
CA TYR A 188 -6.26 0.62 17.90
C TYR A 188 -5.89 0.64 19.38
N GLU A 189 -6.04 -0.49 20.09
CA GLU A 189 -5.76 -0.61 21.53
C GLU A 189 -4.28 -0.38 21.86
N ILE A 190 -3.36 -0.92 21.05
CA ILE A 190 -1.92 -0.71 21.26
C ILE A 190 -1.49 0.73 20.91
N GLY A 191 -2.41 1.56 20.39
CA GLY A 191 -2.21 2.97 20.10
C GLY A 191 -1.44 3.21 18.79
N CYS A 192 -1.65 2.40 17.77
CA CYS A 192 -1.32 2.76 16.40
C CYS A 192 -2.20 3.92 15.92
N ALA A 193 -1.75 4.65 14.90
CA ALA A 193 -2.52 5.74 14.30
C ALA A 193 -3.48 5.25 13.18
N GLY A 194 -3.37 3.99 12.78
CA GLY A 194 -4.24 3.41 11.77
C GLY A 194 -3.80 2.05 11.26
N VAL A 195 -4.56 1.55 10.29
CA VAL A 195 -4.27 0.30 9.58
C VAL A 195 -4.47 0.46 8.07
N VAL A 196 -3.72 -0.32 7.29
CA VAL A 196 -4.01 -0.57 5.88
C VAL A 196 -4.54 -1.99 5.76
N LEU A 197 -5.81 -2.12 5.41
CA LEU A 197 -6.43 -3.39 5.07
C LEU A 197 -5.93 -3.84 3.71
N SER A 198 -5.18 -4.94 3.68
CA SER A 198 -4.38 -5.31 2.51
C SER A 198 -4.09 -6.80 2.49
N ASN A 199 -4.12 -7.40 1.31
CA ASN A 199 -3.54 -8.71 1.02
C ASN A 199 -2.23 -8.58 0.21
N HIS A 200 -1.54 -7.45 0.34
CA HIS A 200 -0.30 -7.14 -0.38
C HIS A 200 -0.47 -7.14 -1.91
N GLY A 201 -1.64 -6.76 -2.40
CA GLY A 201 -1.98 -6.80 -3.83
C GLY A 201 -2.07 -8.22 -4.39
N GLY A 202 -2.45 -9.20 -3.56
CA GLY A 202 -2.53 -10.62 -3.90
C GLY A 202 -1.17 -11.30 -4.06
N ARG A 203 -0.13 -10.80 -3.36
CA ARG A 203 1.26 -11.27 -3.51
C ARG A 203 1.75 -12.12 -2.33
N GLN A 204 0.92 -12.32 -1.30
CA GLN A 204 1.23 -13.08 -0.08
C GLN A 204 0.40 -14.35 0.01
N LEU A 205 -0.42 -14.51 1.04
CA LEU A 205 -1.27 -15.69 1.20
C LEU A 205 -2.26 -15.80 0.03
N ASP A 206 -2.28 -16.97 -0.63
CA ASP A 206 -3.26 -17.23 -1.67
C ASP A 206 -4.68 -17.31 -1.07
N THR A 207 -5.68 -16.89 -1.84
CA THR A 207 -7.10 -16.82 -1.43
C THR A 207 -7.39 -15.91 -0.23
N ALA A 208 -6.43 -15.10 0.25
CA ALA A 208 -6.71 -14.09 1.26
C ALA A 208 -7.69 -13.04 0.72
N ARG A 209 -8.61 -12.60 1.58
CA ARG A 209 -9.58 -11.55 1.25
C ARG A 209 -8.87 -10.26 0.81
N SER A 210 -9.47 -9.54 -0.11
CA SER A 210 -9.01 -8.20 -0.49
C SER A 210 -9.29 -7.16 0.61
N GLY A 211 -8.56 -6.06 0.61
CA GLY A 211 -8.77 -4.99 1.60
C GLY A 211 -10.20 -4.46 1.61
N ILE A 212 -10.87 -4.39 0.45
CA ILE A 212 -12.26 -3.92 0.36
C ILE A 212 -13.25 -4.92 0.98
N GLU A 213 -12.98 -6.23 0.94
CA GLU A 213 -13.82 -7.26 1.59
C GLU A 213 -13.65 -7.26 3.11
N ILE A 214 -12.50 -6.83 3.60
CA ILE A 214 -12.23 -6.71 5.04
C ILE A 214 -12.81 -5.42 5.62
N LEU A 215 -12.92 -4.37 4.82
CA LEU A 215 -13.25 -3.03 5.28
C LEU A 215 -14.55 -2.94 6.09
N PRO A 216 -15.71 -3.49 5.66
CA PRO A 216 -16.92 -3.41 6.46
C PRO A 216 -16.79 -4.09 7.83
N GLU A 217 -16.11 -5.23 7.91
CA GLU A 217 -15.82 -5.95 9.16
C GLU A 217 -14.96 -5.11 10.11
N ALA A 218 -13.91 -4.49 9.59
CA ALA A 218 -12.99 -3.66 10.37
C ALA A 218 -13.69 -2.42 10.93
N ILE A 219 -14.50 -1.73 10.11
CA ILE A 219 -15.28 -0.57 10.54
C ILE A 219 -16.32 -0.96 11.60
N ASP A 220 -17.03 -2.07 11.40
CA ASP A 220 -18.02 -2.57 12.37
C ASP A 220 -17.35 -2.95 13.71
N ALA A 221 -16.19 -3.62 13.66
CA ALA A 221 -15.43 -3.98 14.85
C ALA A 221 -14.98 -2.74 15.64
N LEU A 222 -14.46 -1.72 14.97
CA LEU A 222 -14.09 -0.45 15.61
C LEU A 222 -15.30 0.28 16.19
N ASN A 223 -16.40 0.37 15.47
CA ASN A 223 -17.63 1.02 15.92
C ASN A 223 -18.23 0.34 17.18
N LYS A 224 -18.12 -0.98 17.28
CA LYS A 224 -18.55 -1.75 18.45
C LYS A 224 -17.60 -1.57 19.65
N HIS A 225 -16.31 -1.38 19.36
CA HIS A 225 -15.28 -1.24 20.39
C HIS A 225 -15.27 0.17 21.00
N GLU A 226 -15.27 1.21 20.18
CA GLU A 226 -15.16 2.61 20.61
C GLU A 226 -15.86 3.54 19.62
N SER A 227 -16.87 4.29 20.08
CA SER A 227 -17.66 5.15 19.18
C SER A 227 -16.88 6.32 18.56
N ASN A 228 -15.85 6.82 19.26
CA ASN A 228 -15.04 7.95 18.82
C ASN A 228 -13.67 7.56 18.27
N TRP A 229 -13.50 6.34 17.80
CA TRP A 229 -12.22 5.84 17.31
C TRP A 229 -11.61 6.69 16.19
N ARG A 230 -12.43 7.31 15.34
CA ARG A 230 -11.99 8.16 14.21
C ARG A 230 -11.24 9.42 14.66
N SER A 231 -11.30 9.79 15.93
CA SER A 231 -10.57 10.96 16.46
C SER A 231 -9.05 10.77 16.49
N ARG A 232 -8.57 9.51 16.48
CA ARG A 232 -7.14 9.19 16.59
C ARG A 232 -6.68 8.02 15.73
N PHE A 233 -7.56 7.44 14.93
CA PHE A 233 -7.25 6.24 14.14
C PHE A 233 -7.86 6.31 12.76
N GLU A 234 -7.08 5.97 11.75
CA GLU A 234 -7.50 5.99 10.36
C GLU A 234 -7.43 4.59 9.73
N VAL A 235 -8.38 4.28 8.84
CA VAL A 235 -8.46 3.01 8.13
C VAL A 235 -8.25 3.24 6.65
N TYR A 236 -7.31 2.53 6.07
CA TYR A 236 -6.95 2.60 4.65
C TYR A 236 -7.18 1.26 3.97
N VAL A 237 -7.32 1.30 2.65
CA VAL A 237 -7.41 0.10 1.80
C VAL A 237 -6.39 0.22 0.68
N ASP A 238 -5.67 -0.85 0.39
CA ASP A 238 -4.89 -0.96 -0.84
C ASP A 238 -5.21 -2.26 -1.61
N GLY A 239 -4.68 -2.35 -2.83
CA GLY A 239 -4.92 -3.48 -3.70
C GLY A 239 -6.22 -3.37 -4.52
N GLY A 240 -6.10 -3.56 -5.83
CA GLY A 240 -7.24 -3.56 -6.73
C GLY A 240 -7.76 -2.19 -7.16
N ILE A 241 -7.31 -1.10 -6.58
CA ILE A 241 -7.73 0.27 -6.93
C ILE A 241 -7.15 0.64 -8.31
N ARG A 242 -8.03 0.83 -9.30
CA ARG A 242 -7.67 1.13 -10.70
C ARG A 242 -8.48 2.25 -11.31
N ARG A 243 -9.64 2.57 -10.74
CA ARG A 243 -10.58 3.60 -11.20
C ARG A 243 -11.01 4.49 -10.03
N ALA A 244 -11.45 5.69 -10.33
CA ALA A 244 -11.98 6.58 -9.32
C ALA A 244 -13.24 6.03 -8.64
N SER A 245 -14.03 5.19 -9.33
CA SER A 245 -15.15 4.48 -8.72
C SER A 245 -14.73 3.50 -7.62
N ASP A 246 -13.51 2.96 -7.69
CA ASP A 246 -12.98 2.10 -6.63
C ASP A 246 -12.63 2.94 -5.39
N ILE A 247 -12.03 4.13 -5.61
CA ILE A 247 -11.79 5.11 -4.54
C ILE A 247 -13.10 5.47 -3.86
N PHE A 248 -14.10 5.88 -4.65
CA PHE A 248 -15.42 6.27 -4.14
C PHE A 248 -16.07 5.17 -3.29
N LYS A 249 -16.01 3.90 -3.74
CA LYS A 249 -16.57 2.76 -2.99
C LYS A 249 -15.84 2.52 -1.67
N ALA A 250 -14.51 2.62 -1.66
CA ALA A 250 -13.72 2.45 -0.43
C ALA A 250 -14.06 3.55 0.59
N LEU A 251 -14.14 4.82 0.14
CA LEU A 251 -14.54 5.93 1.00
C LEU A 251 -15.97 5.75 1.54
N ALA A 252 -16.90 5.34 0.68
CA ALA A 252 -18.29 5.10 1.06
C ALA A 252 -18.42 4.01 2.14
N LEU A 253 -17.54 3.00 2.12
CA LEU A 253 -17.49 1.94 3.14
C LEU A 253 -16.65 2.30 4.38
N GLY A 254 -16.16 3.54 4.46
CA GLY A 254 -15.55 4.09 5.66
C GLY A 254 -14.04 4.15 5.67
N ALA A 255 -13.34 3.88 4.54
CA ALA A 255 -11.92 4.14 4.44
C ALA A 255 -11.63 5.66 4.46
N THR A 256 -10.53 6.05 5.08
CA THR A 256 -10.04 7.45 5.07
C THR A 256 -9.45 7.81 3.72
N ALA A 257 -8.65 6.91 3.15
CA ALA A 257 -8.03 7.03 1.84
C ALA A 257 -7.64 5.66 1.30
N VAL A 258 -7.16 5.61 0.06
CA VAL A 258 -6.71 4.36 -0.58
C VAL A 258 -5.26 4.44 -1.04
N GLY A 259 -4.55 3.30 -0.96
CA GLY A 259 -3.21 3.14 -1.51
C GLY A 259 -3.25 2.57 -2.93
N ILE A 260 -2.48 3.16 -3.85
CA ILE A 260 -2.32 2.65 -5.22
C ILE A 260 -0.88 2.23 -5.50
N GLY A 261 -0.68 1.05 -6.07
CA GLY A 261 0.64 0.48 -6.38
C GLY A 261 0.85 0.27 -7.87
N ARG A 262 0.34 -0.83 -8.42
CA ARG A 262 0.55 -1.19 -9.84
C ARG A 262 0.20 -0.09 -10.85
N PRO A 263 -0.88 0.70 -10.71
CA PRO A 263 -1.14 1.80 -11.63
C PRO A 263 0.02 2.81 -11.70
N VAL A 264 0.69 3.08 -10.58
CA VAL A 264 1.87 3.96 -10.55
C VAL A 264 3.00 3.36 -11.37
N LEU A 265 3.34 2.07 -11.14
CA LEU A 265 4.41 1.40 -11.88
C LEU A 265 4.12 1.28 -13.37
N TYR A 266 2.88 0.96 -13.76
CA TYR A 266 2.52 0.87 -15.18
C TYR A 266 2.58 2.23 -15.87
N SER A 267 2.16 3.28 -15.19
CA SER A 267 2.25 4.65 -15.71
C SER A 267 3.70 5.10 -15.84
N LEU A 268 4.54 4.76 -14.85
CA LEU A 268 5.97 5.00 -14.86
C LEU A 268 6.64 4.28 -16.02
N ALA A 269 6.41 2.97 -16.17
CA ALA A 269 6.99 2.15 -17.23
C ALA A 269 6.59 2.60 -18.64
N ALA A 270 5.38 3.14 -18.80
CA ALA A 270 4.87 3.55 -20.10
C ALA A 270 5.39 4.94 -20.52
N TYR A 271 5.51 5.89 -19.61
CA TYR A 271 5.75 7.29 -19.94
C TYR A 271 6.60 8.04 -18.90
N GLY A 272 7.32 7.34 -18.01
CA GLY A 272 8.12 7.97 -16.96
C GLY A 272 7.30 8.83 -15.98
N GLN A 273 7.94 9.87 -15.43
CA GLN A 273 7.28 10.83 -14.54
C GLN A 273 5.99 11.43 -15.13
N PRO A 274 5.95 11.91 -16.40
CA PRO A 274 4.72 12.42 -17.01
C PRO A 274 3.56 11.41 -17.02
N GLY A 275 3.85 10.12 -17.14
CA GLY A 275 2.85 9.06 -17.06
C GLY A 275 2.17 9.00 -15.70
N VAL A 276 2.95 9.08 -14.62
CA VAL A 276 2.42 9.11 -13.24
C VAL A 276 1.58 10.37 -12.98
N GLU A 277 2.02 11.52 -13.48
CA GLU A 277 1.26 12.79 -13.40
C GLU A 277 -0.07 12.67 -14.16
N ARG A 278 -0.04 12.09 -15.38
CA ARG A 278 -1.27 11.90 -16.18
C ARG A 278 -2.24 10.93 -15.51
N MET A 279 -1.75 9.87 -14.89
CA MET A 279 -2.57 8.95 -14.10
C MET A 279 -3.32 9.70 -12.99
N CYS A 280 -2.66 10.59 -12.24
CA CYS A 280 -3.31 11.42 -11.22
C CYS A 280 -4.38 12.32 -11.83
N SER A 281 -4.12 12.94 -12.98
CA SER A 281 -5.11 13.77 -13.68
C SER A 281 -6.36 12.96 -14.05
N LEU A 282 -6.17 11.73 -14.55
CA LEU A 282 -7.27 10.83 -14.88
C LEU A 282 -8.09 10.44 -13.63
N PHE A 283 -7.44 10.12 -12.52
CA PHE A 283 -8.16 9.87 -11.26
C PHE A 283 -8.97 11.08 -10.81
N LYS A 284 -8.41 12.28 -10.93
CA LYS A 284 -9.08 13.53 -10.59
C LYS A 284 -10.30 13.80 -11.47
N GLU A 285 -10.15 13.64 -12.79
CA GLU A 285 -11.22 13.79 -13.78
C GLU A 285 -12.35 12.78 -13.53
N GLU A 286 -12.01 11.50 -13.37
CA GLU A 286 -12.98 10.43 -13.10
C GLU A 286 -13.68 10.61 -11.75
N LEU A 287 -12.94 10.97 -10.68
CA LEU A 287 -13.54 11.17 -9.36
C LEU A 287 -14.49 12.36 -9.36
N THR A 288 -14.13 13.46 -10.03
CA THR A 288 -15.03 14.61 -10.24
C THR A 288 -16.34 14.16 -10.88
N MET A 289 -16.26 13.35 -11.94
CA MET A 289 -17.42 12.83 -12.64
C MET A 289 -18.27 11.93 -11.73
N VAL A 290 -17.63 10.97 -11.03
CA VAL A 290 -18.33 10.07 -10.12
C VAL A 290 -19.03 10.84 -9.00
N MET A 291 -18.35 11.78 -8.35
CA MET A 291 -18.93 12.60 -7.28
C MET A 291 -20.11 13.44 -7.77
N ARG A 292 -20.02 14.02 -8.96
CA ARG A 292 -21.15 14.75 -9.58
C ARG A 292 -22.35 13.85 -9.83
N LEU A 293 -22.12 12.67 -10.44
CA LEU A 293 -23.19 11.72 -10.75
C LEU A 293 -23.79 11.08 -9.48
N MET A 294 -23.04 11.01 -8.40
CA MET A 294 -23.48 10.46 -7.12
C MET A 294 -24.14 11.51 -6.21
N GLY A 295 -24.00 12.81 -6.52
CA GLY A 295 -24.53 13.88 -5.70
C GLY A 295 -23.73 14.14 -4.42
N THR A 296 -22.41 14.05 -4.47
CA THR A 296 -21.49 14.20 -3.33
C THR A 296 -20.48 15.31 -3.63
N PRO A 297 -20.77 16.59 -3.30
CA PRO A 297 -19.89 17.71 -3.61
C PRO A 297 -18.55 17.68 -2.87
N THR A 298 -18.47 17.04 -1.71
CA THR A 298 -17.24 16.89 -0.91
C THR A 298 -16.98 15.43 -0.57
N ILE A 299 -15.75 15.11 -0.13
CA ILE A 299 -15.41 13.76 0.36
C ILE A 299 -16.25 13.37 1.58
N ALA A 300 -16.58 14.33 2.45
CA ALA A 300 -17.40 14.09 3.64
C ALA A 300 -18.86 13.69 3.32
N ASP A 301 -19.35 14.04 2.12
CA ASP A 301 -20.71 13.68 1.67
C ASP A 301 -20.78 12.21 1.18
N ILE A 302 -19.65 11.54 1.01
CA ILE A 302 -19.59 10.15 0.57
C ILE A 302 -19.85 9.24 1.78
N THR A 303 -20.99 8.54 1.74
CA THR A 303 -21.43 7.67 2.83
C THR A 303 -21.81 6.27 2.33
N GLU A 304 -21.97 5.32 3.23
CA GLU A 304 -22.39 3.95 2.96
C GLU A 304 -23.69 3.87 2.16
N ASP A 305 -24.60 4.84 2.33
CA ASP A 305 -25.84 4.91 1.58
C ASP A 305 -25.67 4.99 0.06
N HIS A 306 -24.49 5.41 -0.42
CA HIS A 306 -24.20 5.53 -1.85
C HIS A 306 -23.86 4.21 -2.54
N VAL A 307 -23.57 3.15 -1.78
CA VAL A 307 -23.13 1.84 -2.32
C VAL A 307 -24.10 0.72 -2.00
N LEU A 308 -23.99 -0.38 -2.73
CA LEU A 308 -24.60 -1.67 -2.43
C LEU A 308 -23.46 -2.67 -2.32
N TYR A 309 -23.33 -3.32 -1.18
CA TYR A 309 -22.23 -4.25 -0.91
C TYR A 309 -22.68 -5.56 -0.27
N SER A 310 -23.99 -5.86 -0.28
CA SER A 310 -24.54 -7.10 0.28
C SER A 310 -23.86 -8.37 -0.27
N ASN A 311 -23.40 -8.35 -1.51
CA ASN A 311 -22.72 -9.48 -2.14
C ASN A 311 -21.20 -9.52 -1.88
N LEU A 312 -20.64 -8.49 -1.25
CA LEU A 312 -19.19 -8.42 -1.03
C LEU A 312 -18.70 -9.55 -0.11
N MET A 313 -19.48 -9.89 0.92
CA MET A 313 -19.14 -10.93 1.89
C MET A 313 -19.35 -12.36 1.37
N THR A 314 -20.03 -12.53 0.23
CA THR A 314 -20.30 -13.82 -0.41
C THR A 314 -19.49 -14.02 -1.69
N HIS A 315 -18.56 -13.10 -1.97
CA HIS A 315 -17.71 -13.17 -3.15
C HIS A 315 -16.77 -14.37 -3.06
N ILE A 316 -16.83 -15.24 -4.07
CA ILE A 316 -15.92 -16.35 -4.25
C ILE A 316 -15.01 -15.97 -5.43
N PRO A 317 -13.70 -15.80 -5.23
CA PRO A 317 -12.78 -15.50 -6.31
C PRO A 317 -12.82 -16.62 -7.36
N ALA A 318 -12.90 -16.26 -8.63
CA ALA A 318 -12.77 -17.23 -9.71
C ALA A 318 -11.37 -17.84 -9.68
N GLN A 319 -11.27 -19.17 -9.79
CA GLN A 319 -9.97 -19.82 -9.94
C GLN A 319 -9.30 -19.35 -11.23
N ALA A 320 -8.03 -19.05 -11.16
CA ALA A 320 -7.23 -18.77 -12.34
C ALA A 320 -7.20 -20.01 -13.24
N ARG A 321 -7.65 -19.87 -14.49
CA ARG A 321 -7.63 -20.94 -15.51
C ARG A 321 -6.47 -20.78 -16.49
N ASP A 322 -5.38 -20.21 -16.03
CA ASP A 322 -4.26 -19.83 -16.89
C ASP A 322 -3.18 -20.91 -17.02
N HIS A 323 -3.39 -22.07 -16.40
CA HIS A 323 -2.42 -23.20 -16.35
C HIS A 323 -0.99 -22.78 -15.93
N LEU A 324 -0.89 -21.63 -15.30
CA LEU A 324 0.38 -21.04 -14.91
C LEU A 324 1.18 -21.92 -13.92
N GLN A 325 0.52 -22.82 -13.20
CA GLN A 325 1.17 -23.75 -12.29
C GLN A 325 1.93 -24.89 -13.02
N LEU A 326 1.60 -25.20 -14.27
CA LEU A 326 2.15 -26.35 -14.99
C LEU A 326 3.66 -26.23 -15.25
N ASP A 327 4.16 -25.00 -15.45
CA ASP A 327 5.57 -24.74 -15.77
C ASP A 327 6.33 -24.09 -14.61
N THR A 328 5.75 -24.06 -13.41
CA THR A 328 6.32 -23.37 -12.24
C THR A 328 7.40 -24.25 -11.58
N TYR A 329 7.19 -25.56 -11.54
CA TYR A 329 8.08 -26.51 -10.89
C TYR A 329 8.74 -27.42 -11.94
N GLU A 330 10.04 -27.68 -11.76
CA GLU A 330 10.70 -28.70 -12.58
C GLU A 330 10.13 -30.08 -12.24
N PRO A 331 9.73 -30.89 -13.25
CA PRO A 331 9.24 -32.23 -12.98
C PRO A 331 10.37 -33.09 -12.39
N LEU A 332 10.00 -33.95 -11.46
CA LEU A 332 10.94 -34.96 -10.95
C LEU A 332 11.44 -35.83 -12.13
N ARG A 333 12.75 -35.93 -12.28
CA ARG A 333 13.32 -36.87 -13.25
C ARG A 333 12.93 -38.29 -12.82
N PRO A 334 12.37 -39.13 -13.72
CA PRO A 334 12.14 -40.53 -13.41
C PRO A 334 13.45 -41.13 -12.92
N ALA A 335 13.37 -41.91 -11.84
CA ALA A 335 14.53 -42.68 -11.43
C ALA A 335 14.99 -43.55 -12.60
N THR A 336 16.24 -43.39 -13.05
CA THR A 336 16.84 -44.30 -14.01
C THR A 336 16.72 -45.69 -13.43
N LYS A 337 15.91 -46.55 -14.02
CA LYS A 337 15.91 -47.97 -13.69
C LYS A 337 17.34 -48.47 -14.00
N LEU A 338 18.07 -48.80 -12.91
CA LEU A 338 19.32 -49.54 -13.02
C LEU A 338 19.06 -50.91 -13.64
#